data_866021530b31122b850bf9a88edfbf58
#
_entry.id   866021530b31122b850bf9a88edfbf58
#
_cell.length_a   1.000
_cell.length_b   1.000
_cell.length_c   1.000
_cell.angle_alpha   90.00
_cell.angle_beta   90.00
_cell.angle_gamma   90.00
#
_symmetry.space_group_name_H-M   'P 1'
#
loop_
_entity.id
_entity.type
_entity.pdbx_description
1 polymer ?
#
loop_
_entity_poly.entity_id
_entity_poly.type
_entity_poly.pdbx_seq_one_letter_code
_entity_poly.pdbx_strand_id
1 'polypeptide(L)'
;MPGPPAAAAARLWASLDDRWQEAFRQAWEALRTGNIAVGACASTPDGEIVYSARNRVIDREGPPGEIFGSALAHAETNVLARLPFRRHEDLVLTTTLEPCLQCAAAIRLGPIATVRFAGPDRYWDGCHEFGKLSAREARRTQPTRIGPCRDELGTFATLISRIGPLAYLWPRLISPAGNVGPAC
;
A
#
# COMPACT_ATOMS: atom_id res chain seq x y z
N MET A 1 17.53 30.06 7.82
CA MET A 1 16.68 29.94 6.62
C MET A 1 16.46 28.46 6.34
N PRO A 2 15.22 27.95 6.26
CA PRO A 2 15.02 26.60 5.78
C PRO A 2 15.56 26.50 4.35
N GLY A 3 16.35 25.47 4.06
CA GLY A 3 16.82 25.20 2.71
C GLY A 3 15.66 25.00 1.74
N PRO A 4 15.91 25.08 0.42
CA PRO A 4 14.85 24.90 -0.56
C PRO A 4 14.12 23.55 -0.33
N PRO A 5 12.80 23.49 -0.59
CA PRO A 5 11.97 22.28 -0.33
C PRO A 5 12.56 21.00 -0.92
N ALA A 6 13.22 21.09 -2.08
CA ALA A 6 13.89 19.96 -2.73
C ALA A 6 15.05 19.40 -1.89
N ALA A 7 15.83 20.26 -1.21
CA ALA A 7 16.93 19.80 -0.35
C ALA A 7 16.42 19.11 0.93
N ALA A 8 15.29 19.55 1.47
CA ALA A 8 14.63 18.88 2.61
C ALA A 8 14.10 17.51 2.20
N ALA A 9 13.42 17.40 1.07
CA ALA A 9 12.93 16.15 0.53
C ALA A 9 14.07 15.16 0.23
N ALA A 10 15.18 15.62 -0.33
CA ALA A 10 16.36 14.80 -0.61
C ALA A 10 16.99 14.24 0.69
N ARG A 11 17.07 15.06 1.75
CA ARG A 11 17.56 14.61 3.05
C ARG A 11 16.63 13.58 3.68
N LEU A 12 15.32 13.81 3.65
CA LEU A 12 14.34 12.86 4.14
C LEU A 12 14.48 11.53 3.38
N TRP A 13 14.53 11.58 2.05
CA TRP A 13 14.71 10.38 1.22
C TRP A 13 15.98 9.60 1.61
N ALA A 14 17.10 10.28 1.76
CA ALA A 14 18.38 9.68 2.10
C ALA A 14 18.41 9.08 3.54
N SER A 15 17.52 9.52 4.43
CA SER A 15 17.41 8.99 5.79
C SER A 15 16.50 7.74 5.90
N LEU A 16 15.76 7.41 4.85
CA LEU A 16 14.88 6.24 4.84
C LEU A 16 15.68 4.94 4.66
N ASP A 17 15.26 3.88 5.35
CA ASP A 17 15.77 2.55 5.06
C ASP A 17 15.30 2.06 3.67
N ASP A 18 15.97 1.06 3.12
CA ASP A 18 15.73 0.54 1.75
C ASP A 18 14.27 0.10 1.56
N ARG A 19 13.62 -0.43 2.60
CA ARG A 19 12.23 -0.87 2.57
C ARG A 19 11.28 0.30 2.35
N TRP A 20 11.51 1.42 3.03
CA TRP A 20 10.73 2.63 2.81
C TRP A 20 10.98 3.21 1.42
N GLN A 21 12.24 3.29 1.01
CA GLN A 21 12.59 3.77 -0.32
C GLN A 21 11.91 2.93 -1.41
N GLU A 22 11.93 1.60 -1.28
CA GLU A 22 11.29 0.72 -2.26
C GLU A 22 9.76 0.88 -2.25
N ALA A 23 9.12 0.90 -1.08
CA ALA A 23 7.68 1.09 -1.01
C ALA A 23 7.25 2.41 -1.65
N PHE A 24 7.96 3.51 -1.40
CA PHE A 24 7.66 4.80 -2.02
C PHE A 24 7.99 4.85 -3.51
N ARG A 25 9.01 4.12 -3.98
CA ARG A 25 9.30 3.97 -5.41
C ARG A 25 8.12 3.28 -6.12
N GLN A 26 7.60 2.23 -5.53
CA GLN A 26 6.41 1.53 -6.05
C GLN A 26 5.16 2.44 -6.03
N ALA A 27 4.97 3.23 -4.98
CA ALA A 27 3.87 4.21 -4.92
C ALA A 27 3.99 5.28 -6.02
N TRP A 28 5.21 5.75 -6.28
CA TRP A 28 5.47 6.69 -7.36
C TRP A 28 5.16 6.11 -8.74
N GLU A 29 5.57 4.87 -9.00
CA GLU A 29 5.22 4.18 -10.25
C GLU A 29 3.70 3.95 -10.39
N ALA A 30 2.99 3.65 -9.30
CA ALA A 30 1.54 3.59 -9.31
C ALA A 30 0.94 4.94 -9.73
N LEU A 31 1.41 6.04 -9.13
CA LEU A 31 0.94 7.40 -9.46
C LEU A 31 1.18 7.74 -10.94
N ARG A 32 2.39 7.46 -11.45
CA ARG A 32 2.74 7.75 -12.85
C ARG A 32 1.87 7.01 -13.87
N THR A 33 1.34 5.87 -13.51
CA THR A 33 0.42 5.07 -14.34
C THR A 33 -1.06 5.35 -14.07
N GLY A 34 -1.36 6.36 -13.25
CA GLY A 34 -2.73 6.80 -12.94
C GLY A 34 -3.43 5.97 -11.87
N ASN A 35 -2.73 5.03 -11.23
CA ASN A 35 -3.25 4.26 -10.11
C ASN A 35 -3.21 5.05 -8.80
N ILE A 36 -3.85 4.51 -7.77
CA ILE A 36 -3.70 5.04 -6.40
C ILE A 36 -2.22 4.89 -5.99
N ALA A 37 -1.61 5.98 -5.52
CA ALA A 37 -0.20 6.01 -5.17
C ALA A 37 0.10 5.22 -3.88
N VAL A 38 -0.05 3.91 -3.96
CA VAL A 38 0.29 2.96 -2.90
C VAL A 38 1.30 1.96 -3.43
N GLY A 39 2.36 1.77 -2.67
CA GLY A 39 3.40 0.77 -2.91
C GLY A 39 3.73 0.00 -1.65
N ALA A 40 4.16 -1.23 -1.80
CA ALA A 40 4.51 -2.11 -0.71
C ALA A 40 5.70 -3.00 -1.06
N CYS A 41 6.41 -3.47 -0.03
CA CYS A 41 7.39 -4.53 -0.15
C CYS A 41 7.34 -5.48 1.06
N ALA A 42 7.63 -6.75 0.82
CA ALA A 42 7.94 -7.73 1.87
C ALA A 42 9.45 -7.89 1.99
N SER A 43 9.94 -7.92 3.21
CA SER A 43 11.36 -8.13 3.52
C SER A 43 11.54 -9.15 4.64
N THR A 44 12.74 -9.67 4.73
CA THR A 44 13.21 -10.39 5.92
C THR A 44 13.36 -9.43 7.11
N PRO A 45 13.47 -9.91 8.34
CA PRO A 45 13.66 -9.05 9.53
C PRO A 45 14.94 -8.19 9.44
N ASP A 46 16.01 -8.69 8.84
CA ASP A 46 17.28 -8.00 8.62
C ASP A 46 17.26 -7.02 7.44
N GLY A 47 16.16 -6.98 6.68
CA GLY A 47 15.89 -5.91 5.70
C GLY A 47 16.06 -6.30 4.25
N GLU A 48 16.42 -7.54 3.91
CA GLU A 48 16.47 -8.01 2.53
C GLU A 48 15.07 -8.00 1.92
N ILE A 49 14.89 -7.29 0.80
CA ILE A 49 13.62 -7.20 0.11
C ILE A 49 13.39 -8.46 -0.72
N VAL A 50 12.32 -9.18 -0.41
CA VAL A 50 11.93 -10.42 -1.10
C VAL A 50 11.08 -10.11 -2.33
N TYR A 51 10.06 -9.27 -2.16
CA TYR A 51 9.17 -8.80 -3.24
C TYR A 51 8.71 -7.38 -2.97
N SER A 52 8.49 -6.64 -4.05
CA SER A 52 7.82 -5.34 -4.02
C SER A 52 6.75 -5.27 -5.10
N ALA A 53 5.71 -4.49 -4.87
CA ALA A 53 4.63 -4.28 -5.81
C ALA A 53 3.95 -2.93 -5.58
N ARG A 54 3.20 -2.51 -6.59
CA ARG A 54 2.39 -1.29 -6.57
C ARG A 54 0.90 -1.58 -6.75
N ASN A 55 0.08 -0.59 -6.50
CA ASN A 55 -1.33 -0.62 -6.88
C ASN A 55 -1.46 -0.69 -8.41
N ARG A 56 -2.36 -1.58 -8.90
CA ARG A 56 -2.60 -1.87 -10.33
C ARG A 56 -4.08 -1.95 -10.67
N VAL A 57 -4.92 -1.29 -9.91
CA VAL A 57 -6.39 -1.39 -10.05
C VAL A 57 -6.88 -1.06 -11.45
N ILE A 58 -6.23 -0.10 -12.14
CA ILE A 58 -6.63 0.33 -13.49
C ILE A 58 -5.67 -0.15 -14.59
N ASP A 59 -4.63 -0.91 -14.27
CA ASP A 59 -3.71 -1.42 -15.27
C ASP A 59 -4.42 -2.43 -16.21
N ARG A 60 -4.00 -2.46 -17.46
CA ARG A 60 -4.50 -3.44 -18.46
C ARG A 60 -3.62 -4.67 -18.54
N GLU A 61 -2.42 -4.59 -18.00
CA GLU A 61 -1.41 -5.65 -17.97
C GLU A 61 -0.55 -5.54 -16.72
N GLY A 62 0.13 -6.60 -16.36
CA GLY A 62 1.00 -6.64 -15.18
C GLY A 62 2.03 -7.75 -15.25
N PRO A 63 3.03 -7.73 -14.36
CA PRO A 63 4.03 -8.79 -14.30
C PRO A 63 3.41 -10.12 -13.86
N PRO A 64 4.05 -11.25 -14.22
CA PRO A 64 3.61 -12.56 -13.77
C PRO A 64 3.49 -12.65 -12.24
N GLY A 65 2.37 -13.21 -11.78
CA GLY A 65 2.09 -13.39 -10.35
C GLY A 65 1.48 -12.16 -9.65
N GLU A 66 1.27 -11.05 -10.37
CA GLU A 66 0.53 -9.91 -9.84
C GLU A 66 -0.90 -9.84 -10.42
N ILE A 67 -1.82 -9.31 -9.63
CA ILE A 67 -3.19 -8.99 -10.02
C ILE A 67 -3.20 -7.59 -10.62
N PHE A 68 -3.94 -7.40 -11.70
CA PHE A 68 -4.12 -6.09 -12.35
C PHE A 68 -5.54 -5.94 -12.91
N GLY A 69 -5.97 -4.71 -13.20
CA GLY A 69 -7.28 -4.42 -13.78
C GLY A 69 -8.45 -4.86 -12.88
N SER A 70 -8.25 -4.90 -11.59
CA SER A 70 -9.21 -5.41 -10.60
C SER A 70 -9.18 -4.57 -9.33
N ALA A 71 -10.32 -4.45 -8.66
CA ALA A 71 -10.40 -3.83 -7.33
C ALA A 71 -9.54 -4.57 -6.27
N LEU A 72 -9.11 -5.80 -6.55
CA LEU A 72 -8.23 -6.56 -5.68
C LEU A 72 -6.74 -6.23 -5.87
N ALA A 73 -6.39 -5.49 -6.91
CA ALA A 73 -5.00 -5.25 -7.33
C ALA A 73 -4.29 -4.18 -6.47
N HIS A 74 -4.39 -4.29 -5.15
CA HIS A 74 -3.70 -3.43 -4.21
C HIS A 74 -2.23 -3.83 -4.08
N ALA A 75 -1.37 -2.90 -3.68
CA ALA A 75 0.07 -3.13 -3.57
C ALA A 75 0.39 -4.29 -2.61
N GLU A 76 -0.22 -4.30 -1.44
CA GLU A 76 -0.02 -5.34 -0.43
C GLU A 76 -0.51 -6.71 -0.93
N THR A 77 -1.67 -6.75 -1.58
CA THR A 77 -2.22 -7.99 -2.15
C THR A 77 -1.28 -8.54 -3.22
N ASN A 78 -0.71 -7.68 -4.05
CA ASN A 78 0.24 -8.07 -5.08
C ASN A 78 1.57 -8.59 -4.51
N VAL A 79 2.06 -7.99 -3.42
CA VAL A 79 3.21 -8.56 -2.70
C VAL A 79 2.87 -9.95 -2.15
N LEU A 80 1.73 -10.08 -1.47
CA LEU A 80 1.32 -11.34 -0.82
C LEU A 80 1.05 -12.46 -1.84
N ALA A 81 0.50 -12.14 -3.02
CA ALA A 81 0.22 -13.12 -4.07
C ALA A 81 1.49 -13.80 -4.61
N ARG A 82 2.65 -13.17 -4.46
CA ARG A 82 3.95 -13.70 -4.88
C ARG A 82 4.69 -14.47 -3.79
N LEU A 83 4.24 -14.36 -2.53
CA LEU A 83 4.86 -15.09 -1.44
C LEU A 83 4.37 -16.55 -1.44
N PRO A 84 5.27 -17.52 -1.24
CA PRO A 84 4.89 -18.92 -1.17
C PRO A 84 3.95 -19.16 0.03
N PHE A 85 3.00 -20.08 -0.13
CA PHE A 85 2.12 -20.54 0.95
C PHE A 85 2.94 -21.38 1.95
N ARG A 86 3.90 -20.74 2.59
CA ARG A 86 4.67 -21.29 3.71
C ARG A 86 4.53 -20.31 4.86
N ARG A 87 4.43 -20.84 6.05
CA ARG A 87 4.51 -20.03 7.26
C ARG A 87 5.96 -19.58 7.47
N HIS A 88 6.38 -18.56 6.76
CA HIS A 88 7.50 -17.74 7.17
C HIS A 88 6.92 -16.72 8.13
N GLU A 89 7.00 -17.03 9.42
CA GLU A 89 6.28 -16.27 10.45
C GLU A 89 6.99 -14.97 10.81
N ASP A 90 7.95 -14.52 10.02
CA ASP A 90 8.89 -13.45 10.36
C ASP A 90 9.01 -12.32 9.33
N LEU A 91 8.32 -12.40 8.19
CA LEU A 91 8.42 -11.35 7.18
C LEU A 91 7.80 -10.02 7.66
N VAL A 92 8.43 -8.93 7.23
CA VAL A 92 7.99 -7.55 7.46
C VAL A 92 7.36 -7.01 6.17
N LEU A 93 6.09 -6.65 6.22
CA LEU A 93 5.44 -5.90 5.16
C LEU A 93 5.60 -4.40 5.44
N THR A 94 6.20 -3.67 4.52
CA THR A 94 6.27 -2.19 4.56
C THR A 94 5.40 -1.65 3.43
N THR A 95 4.43 -0.78 3.76
CA THR A 95 3.51 -0.16 2.80
C THR A 95 3.39 1.33 3.05
N THR A 96 3.14 2.11 2.01
CA THR A 96 3.05 3.58 2.12
C THR A 96 1.76 4.05 2.75
N LEU A 97 0.70 3.26 2.73
CA LEU A 97 -0.60 3.58 3.32
C LEU A 97 -1.03 2.46 4.28
N GLU A 98 -1.82 2.78 5.29
CA GLU A 98 -2.42 1.78 6.18
C GLU A 98 -3.22 0.75 5.38
N PRO A 99 -2.99 -0.56 5.57
CA PRO A 99 -3.70 -1.58 4.81
C PRO A 99 -5.22 -1.50 5.03
N CYS A 100 -5.97 -1.47 3.95
CA CYS A 100 -7.43 -1.55 4.00
C CYS A 100 -7.91 -2.92 4.53
N LEU A 101 -9.21 -3.06 4.77
CA LEU A 101 -9.80 -4.29 5.31
C LEU A 101 -9.46 -5.54 4.46
N GLN A 102 -9.48 -5.42 3.13
CA GLN A 102 -9.10 -6.50 2.21
C GLN A 102 -7.63 -6.90 2.41
N CYS A 103 -6.71 -5.93 2.40
CA CYS A 103 -5.29 -6.18 2.57
C CYS A 103 -4.99 -6.72 3.98
N ALA A 104 -5.66 -6.19 5.00
CA ALA A 104 -5.54 -6.67 6.37
C ALA A 104 -5.93 -8.14 6.51
N ALA A 105 -7.04 -8.56 5.85
CA ALA A 105 -7.43 -9.96 5.82
C ALA A 105 -6.40 -10.85 5.10
N ALA A 106 -5.86 -10.38 3.96
CA ALA A 106 -4.82 -11.10 3.22
C ALA A 106 -3.51 -11.22 4.02
N ILE A 107 -3.09 -10.16 4.71
CA ILE A 107 -1.91 -10.14 5.59
C ILE A 107 -2.04 -11.21 6.68
N ARG A 108 -3.23 -11.35 7.27
CA ARG A 108 -3.51 -12.38 8.30
C ARG A 108 -3.34 -13.80 7.81
N LEU A 109 -3.59 -14.04 6.54
CA LEU A 109 -3.43 -15.36 5.91
C LEU A 109 -2.01 -15.60 5.42
N GLY A 110 -1.25 -14.53 5.20
CA GLY A 110 0.12 -14.55 4.70
C GLY A 110 1.16 -14.77 5.79
N PRO A 111 2.43 -14.86 5.39
CA PRO A 111 3.57 -15.10 6.29
C PRO A 111 4.12 -13.79 6.90
N ILE A 112 3.27 -12.87 7.29
CA ILE A 112 3.68 -11.55 7.77
C ILE A 112 3.59 -11.48 9.29
N ALA A 113 4.74 -11.25 9.94
CA ALA A 113 4.84 -11.04 11.37
C ALA A 113 4.72 -9.56 11.78
N THR A 114 5.13 -8.65 10.89
CA THR A 114 5.13 -7.21 11.18
C THR A 114 4.60 -6.44 9.97
N VAL A 115 3.72 -5.47 10.23
CA VAL A 115 3.23 -4.51 9.23
C VAL A 115 3.72 -3.13 9.62
N ARG A 116 4.45 -2.48 8.70
CA ARG A 116 4.88 -1.08 8.81
C ARG A 116 4.12 -0.26 7.78
N PHE A 117 3.52 0.86 8.18
CA PHE A 117 2.84 1.77 7.25
C PHE A 117 3.13 3.23 7.58
N ALA A 118 3.23 4.06 6.54
CA ALA A 118 3.59 5.46 6.69
C ALA A 118 2.35 6.34 6.96
N GLY A 119 1.40 6.37 6.05
CA GLY A 119 0.19 7.18 6.17
C GLY A 119 -1.00 6.41 6.74
N PRO A 120 -1.87 7.04 7.55
CA PRO A 120 -3.13 6.44 7.96
C PRO A 120 -4.12 6.44 6.79
N ASP A 121 -4.90 5.38 6.65
CA ASP A 121 -6.09 5.36 5.79
C ASP A 121 -7.32 5.63 6.66
N ARG A 122 -7.96 6.77 6.45
CA ARG A 122 -9.14 7.19 7.23
C ARG A 122 -10.46 6.66 6.67
N TYR A 123 -10.43 6.01 5.51
CA TYR A 123 -11.64 5.57 4.81
C TYR A 123 -11.80 4.05 4.81
N TRP A 124 -10.67 3.33 4.72
CA TRP A 124 -10.66 1.89 4.52
C TRP A 124 -9.71 1.18 5.49
N ASP A 125 -9.38 1.83 6.60
CA ASP A 125 -8.50 1.28 7.61
C ASP A 125 -8.98 -0.11 8.06
N GLY A 126 -8.13 -1.10 7.89
CA GLY A 126 -8.46 -2.50 8.21
C GLY A 126 -7.62 -3.08 9.32
N CYS A 127 -6.47 -2.47 9.61
CA CYS A 127 -5.58 -2.98 10.65
C CYS A 127 -6.18 -2.90 12.06
N HIS A 128 -7.11 -2.01 12.31
CA HIS A 128 -7.83 -1.92 13.59
C HIS A 128 -8.78 -3.10 13.81
N GLU A 129 -9.22 -3.75 12.75
CA GLU A 129 -10.21 -4.81 12.80
C GLU A 129 -9.61 -6.20 13.09
N PHE A 130 -8.28 -6.32 13.15
CA PHE A 130 -7.62 -7.60 13.44
C PHE A 130 -8.10 -8.25 14.75
N GLY A 131 -8.49 -7.46 15.75
CA GLY A 131 -9.02 -7.95 17.02
C GLY A 131 -10.50 -8.35 16.99
N LYS A 132 -11.25 -8.00 15.95
CA LYS A 132 -12.70 -8.27 15.84
C LYS A 132 -13.05 -9.56 15.08
N LEU A 133 -12.04 -10.33 14.71
CA LEU A 133 -12.21 -11.59 14.00
C LEU A 133 -12.82 -12.67 14.91
N SER A 134 -13.31 -13.77 14.30
CA SER A 134 -13.88 -14.87 15.06
C SER A 134 -12.96 -15.36 16.17
N ALA A 135 -13.51 -15.99 17.21
CA ALA A 135 -12.74 -16.50 18.35
C ALA A 135 -11.60 -17.45 17.95
N ARG A 136 -11.73 -18.16 16.82
CA ARG A 136 -10.68 -19.00 16.26
C ARG A 136 -9.53 -18.15 15.70
N GLU A 137 -9.85 -17.11 14.94
CA GLU A 137 -8.86 -16.22 14.33
C GLU A 137 -8.21 -15.29 15.37
N ALA A 138 -8.95 -14.87 16.38
CA ALA A 138 -8.41 -14.08 17.49
C ALA A 138 -7.31 -14.80 18.29
N ARG A 139 -7.29 -16.16 18.25
CA ARG A 139 -6.25 -16.98 18.88
C ARG A 139 -4.96 -17.10 18.05
N ARG A 140 -4.96 -16.66 16.78
CA ARG A 140 -3.75 -16.63 15.96
C ARG A 140 -2.92 -15.43 16.35
N THR A 141 -1.60 -15.58 16.30
CA THR A 141 -0.67 -14.46 16.49
C THR A 141 -1.03 -13.33 15.53
N GLN A 142 -1.24 -12.14 16.07
CA GLN A 142 -1.50 -10.96 15.26
C GLN A 142 -0.18 -10.38 14.77
N PRO A 143 -0.10 -9.89 13.52
CA PRO A 143 1.04 -9.12 13.09
C PRO A 143 1.26 -7.90 13.98
N THR A 144 2.52 -7.63 14.32
CA THR A 144 2.90 -6.39 15.00
C THR A 144 2.65 -5.22 14.05
N ARG A 145 2.03 -4.15 14.56
CA ARG A 145 1.76 -2.93 13.80
C ARG A 145 2.74 -1.84 14.17
N ILE A 146 3.37 -1.23 13.17
CA ILE A 146 4.27 -0.08 13.30
C ILE A 146 3.79 1.01 12.36
N GLY A 147 3.15 2.01 12.89
CA GLY A 147 2.58 3.14 12.14
C GLY A 147 1.34 3.70 12.82
N PRO A 148 0.77 4.78 12.26
CA PRO A 148 1.34 5.58 11.19
C PRO A 148 2.57 6.38 11.64
N CYS A 149 3.43 6.76 10.69
CA CYS A 149 4.49 7.73 10.93
C CYS A 149 3.87 9.09 11.25
N ARG A 150 4.36 9.76 12.30
CA ARG A 150 3.82 11.07 12.76
C ARG A 150 4.62 12.27 12.27
N ASP A 151 5.43 12.07 11.26
CA ASP A 151 6.34 13.02 10.66
C ASP A 151 5.94 13.38 9.22
N GLU A 152 6.87 14.01 8.50
CA GLU A 152 6.70 14.39 7.10
C GLU A 152 6.44 13.18 6.20
N LEU A 153 6.98 12.00 6.54
CA LEU A 153 6.78 10.77 5.77
C LEU A 153 5.32 10.33 5.78
N GLY A 154 4.69 10.31 6.96
CA GLY A 154 3.28 9.97 7.12
C GLY A 154 2.36 10.98 6.42
N THR A 155 2.70 12.27 6.50
CA THR A 155 1.99 13.33 5.81
C THR A 155 2.10 13.16 4.29
N PHE A 156 3.31 12.94 3.77
CA PHE A 156 3.55 12.74 2.35
C PHE A 156 2.80 11.51 1.82
N ALA A 157 2.87 10.37 2.51
CA ALA A 157 2.18 9.15 2.14
C ALA A 157 0.66 9.37 2.01
N THR A 158 0.07 10.06 2.98
CA THR A 158 -1.36 10.39 2.97
C THR A 158 -1.72 11.31 1.80
N LEU A 159 -0.89 12.30 1.49
CA LEU A 159 -1.15 13.23 0.40
C LEU A 159 -1.07 12.54 -0.97
N ILE A 160 -0.01 11.79 -1.24
CA ILE A 160 0.16 11.16 -2.56
C ILE A 160 -0.91 10.11 -2.85
N SER A 161 -1.39 9.38 -1.84
CA SER A 161 -2.45 8.39 -2.00
C SER A 161 -3.79 9.01 -2.46
N ARG A 162 -3.99 10.29 -2.22
CA ARG A 162 -5.21 11.03 -2.61
C ARG A 162 -5.14 11.63 -4.01
N ILE A 163 -3.94 11.84 -4.55
CA ILE A 163 -3.75 12.47 -5.86
C ILE A 163 -4.19 11.53 -6.98
N GLY A 164 -3.85 10.24 -6.92
CA GLY A 164 -4.21 9.24 -7.93
C GLY A 164 -5.72 9.14 -8.16
N PRO A 165 -6.56 8.96 -7.11
CA PRO A 165 -8.01 8.97 -7.25
C PRO A 165 -8.58 10.25 -7.85
N LEU A 166 -8.02 11.41 -7.54
CA LEU A 166 -8.44 12.68 -8.13
C LEU A 166 -8.21 12.70 -9.64
N ALA A 167 -7.06 12.22 -10.11
CA ALA A 167 -6.76 12.13 -11.53
C ALA A 167 -7.72 11.19 -12.27
N TYR A 168 -8.13 10.09 -11.63
CA TYR A 168 -9.10 9.13 -12.18
C TYR A 168 -10.55 9.65 -12.14
N LEU A 169 -10.93 10.35 -11.08
CA LEU A 169 -12.28 10.90 -10.92
C LEU A 169 -12.48 12.21 -11.67
N TRP A 170 -11.41 12.98 -11.90
CA TRP A 170 -11.46 14.29 -12.53
C TRP A 170 -12.22 14.31 -13.86
N PRO A 171 -11.98 13.42 -14.83
CA PRO A 171 -12.74 13.37 -16.08
C PRO A 171 -14.22 13.09 -15.86
N ARG A 172 -14.59 12.36 -14.80
CA ARG A 172 -15.98 12.05 -14.45
C ARG A 172 -16.69 13.20 -13.74
N LEU A 173 -15.94 14.01 -12.99
CA LEU A 173 -16.46 15.16 -12.27
C LEU A 173 -16.69 16.38 -13.18
N ILE A 174 -15.88 16.53 -14.25
CA ILE A 174 -15.97 17.63 -15.20
C ILE A 174 -16.74 17.28 -16.47
N SER A 175 -17.07 16.01 -16.70
CA SER A 175 -17.94 15.64 -17.80
C SER A 175 -19.35 16.16 -17.51
N PRO A 176 -19.92 17.05 -18.37
CA PRO A 176 -21.30 17.45 -18.19
C PRO A 176 -22.17 16.20 -18.26
N ALA A 177 -23.10 16.08 -17.32
CA ALA A 177 -24.05 14.99 -17.21
C ALA A 177 -24.72 14.69 -18.55
N GLY A 178 -24.37 13.61 -19.19
CA GLY A 178 -24.94 13.22 -20.47
C GLY A 178 -24.16 12.10 -21.12
N ASN A 179 -24.19 10.92 -20.53
CA ASN A 179 -24.25 9.61 -21.19
C ASN A 179 -24.11 8.54 -20.13
N VAL A 180 -25.19 8.25 -19.45
CA VAL A 180 -25.38 6.95 -18.80
C VAL A 180 -25.68 5.99 -19.94
N GLY A 181 -24.66 5.32 -20.46
CA GLY A 181 -24.83 4.19 -21.37
C GLY A 181 -25.65 3.11 -20.66
N PRO A 182 -26.39 2.27 -21.39
CA PRO A 182 -27.26 1.28 -20.79
C PRO A 182 -26.46 0.32 -19.91
N ALA A 183 -26.97 0.13 -18.69
CA ALA A 183 -26.49 -0.92 -17.80
C ALA A 183 -26.70 -2.27 -18.49
N CYS A 184 -25.62 -3.06 -18.61
CA CYS A 184 -25.71 -4.49 -18.86
C CYS A 184 -25.86 -5.22 -17.54
#